data_9767f2d2bcac56b56d6fb90a0a70e490
#
_entry.id   9767f2d2bcac56b56d6fb90a0a70e490
#
_cell.length_a   1.000
_cell.length_b   1.000
_cell.length_c   1.000
_cell.angle_alpha   90.00
_cell.angle_beta   90.00
_cell.angle_gamma   90.00
#
_symmetry.space_group_name_H-M   'P 1'
#
loop_
_entity.id
_entity.type
_entity.pdbx_description
1 polymer ?
#
loop_
_entity_poly.entity_id
_entity_poly.type
_entity_poly.pdbx_seq_one_letter_code
_entity_poly.pdbx_strand_id
1 'polypeptide(L)'
;MPDTHVTITGNLTDDPEVSFTPNGAAVTNFRLAVTARVKDGEGWRDGDTSFYRITAWRGLAEHVGDSLTKGNRVIVVGQLRARSWETPEGERRTVVEVQAEEVGPSLRWATATLTRTNGPSRKPSGQYSPSSA
;
A
#
# COMPACT_ATOMS: atom_id res chain seq x y z
N MET A 1 -6.89 11.36 -19.61
CA MET A 1 -7.58 10.46 -18.97
C MET A 1 -7.62 10.70 -17.52
N PRO A 2 -8.73 10.74 -16.96
CA PRO A 2 -8.78 10.98 -15.55
C PRO A 2 -8.29 9.76 -14.80
N ASP A 3 -7.56 10.00 -13.79
CA ASP A 3 -7.11 8.95 -12.93
C ASP A 3 -7.95 8.95 -11.69
N THR A 4 -8.22 7.79 -11.18
CA THR A 4 -8.94 7.69 -9.93
C THR A 4 -7.92 7.48 -8.82
N HIS A 5 -7.67 8.53 -8.09
CA HIS A 5 -6.74 8.48 -6.97
C HIS A 5 -7.48 8.08 -5.72
N VAL A 6 -6.85 7.25 -4.92
CA VAL A 6 -7.45 6.81 -3.67
C VAL A 6 -6.41 6.86 -2.57
N THR A 7 -6.88 7.03 -1.36
CA THR A 7 -6.07 6.92 -0.16
C THR A 7 -6.74 5.90 0.73
N ILE A 8 -6.00 4.87 1.10
CA ILE A 8 -6.56 3.77 1.88
C ILE A 8 -5.70 3.58 3.11
N THR A 9 -6.32 3.48 4.25
CA THR A 9 -5.64 3.17 5.50
C THR A 9 -6.19 1.85 5.99
N GLY A 10 -5.33 0.90 6.23
CA GLY A 10 -5.77 -0.42 6.69
C GLY A 10 -4.60 -1.22 7.19
N ASN A 11 -4.87 -2.48 7.49
CA ASN A 11 -3.86 -3.36 8.05
C ASN A 11 -3.50 -4.46 7.05
N LEU A 12 -2.22 -4.78 6.97
CA LEU A 12 -1.80 -5.87 6.09
C LEU A 12 -2.35 -7.18 6.59
N THR A 13 -2.89 -7.97 5.68
CA THR A 13 -3.43 -9.29 6.04
C THR A 13 -2.34 -10.35 6.07
N ASP A 14 -1.25 -10.12 5.37
CA ASP A 14 -0.14 -11.06 5.27
C ASP A 14 1.15 -10.31 5.09
N ASP A 15 2.27 -10.97 5.26
CA ASP A 15 3.56 -10.37 4.97
C ASP A 15 3.66 -10.12 3.47
N PRO A 16 4.08 -8.94 3.04
CA PRO A 16 4.24 -8.69 1.61
C PRO A 16 5.45 -9.44 1.08
N GLU A 17 5.28 -10.07 -0.06
CA GLU A 17 6.35 -10.81 -0.70
C GLU A 17 6.76 -10.11 -1.96
N VAL A 18 8.05 -9.97 -2.18
CA VAL A 18 8.59 -9.31 -3.35
C VAL A 18 9.04 -10.35 -4.34
N SER A 19 8.59 -10.21 -5.57
CA SER A 19 9.07 -11.07 -6.64
C SER A 19 9.60 -10.19 -7.76
N PHE A 20 10.13 -10.81 -8.79
CA PHE A 20 10.72 -10.06 -9.88
C PHE A 20 10.13 -10.54 -11.19
N THR A 21 9.85 -9.59 -12.07
CA THR A 21 9.35 -9.92 -13.40
C THR A 21 10.49 -10.44 -14.24
N PRO A 22 10.20 -11.02 -15.40
CA PRO A 22 11.27 -11.47 -16.28
C PRO A 22 12.24 -10.37 -16.68
N ASN A 23 11.79 -9.11 -16.66
CA ASN A 23 12.67 -7.99 -16.95
C ASN A 23 13.47 -7.55 -15.74
N GLY A 24 13.29 -8.18 -14.60
CA GLY A 24 14.03 -7.81 -13.41
C GLY A 24 13.41 -6.74 -12.55
N ALA A 25 12.17 -6.36 -12.83
CA ALA A 25 11.53 -5.33 -12.02
C ALA A 25 10.91 -5.96 -10.78
N ALA A 26 11.14 -5.36 -9.62
CA ALA A 26 10.56 -5.83 -8.38
C ALA A 26 9.07 -5.49 -8.34
N VAL A 27 8.27 -6.38 -7.80
CA VAL A 27 6.86 -6.14 -7.63
C VAL A 27 6.39 -6.85 -6.38
N THR A 28 5.49 -6.23 -5.66
CA THR A 28 4.87 -6.88 -4.53
C THR A 28 3.36 -6.62 -4.58
N ASN A 29 2.62 -7.62 -4.15
CA ASN A 29 1.18 -7.50 -3.99
C ASN A 29 0.89 -7.78 -2.55
N PHE A 30 0.05 -6.96 -1.96
CA PHE A 30 -0.38 -7.22 -0.60
C PHE A 30 -1.82 -6.77 -0.46
N ARG A 31 -2.44 -7.21 0.58
CA ARG A 31 -3.84 -6.93 0.79
C ARG A 31 -4.03 -6.16 2.08
N LEU A 32 -4.88 -5.18 2.05
CA LEU A 32 -5.21 -4.40 3.23
C LEU A 32 -6.64 -4.69 3.64
N ALA A 33 -6.81 -4.93 4.92
CA ALA A 33 -8.13 -5.05 5.52
C ALA A 33 -8.50 -3.69 6.08
N VAL A 34 -9.63 -3.18 5.65
CA VAL A 34 -10.14 -1.90 6.10
C VAL A 34 -11.48 -2.15 6.74
N THR A 35 -11.57 -1.90 8.03
CA THR A 35 -12.79 -2.16 8.77
C THR A 35 -13.50 -0.85 9.03
N ALA A 36 -14.73 -0.75 8.59
CA ALA A 36 -15.51 0.44 8.82
C ALA A 36 -15.86 0.56 10.29
N ARG A 37 -15.87 1.77 10.81
CA ARG A 37 -16.35 2.03 12.16
C ARG A 37 -17.74 2.58 12.05
N VAL A 38 -18.65 1.95 12.77
CA VAL A 38 -20.06 2.28 12.68
C VAL A 38 -20.51 2.79 14.03
N LYS A 39 -21.22 3.91 14.02
CA LYS A 39 -21.74 4.45 15.25
C LYS A 39 -22.90 3.62 15.72
N ASP A 40 -22.89 3.25 16.99
CA ASP A 40 -23.89 2.36 17.55
C ASP A 40 -24.28 2.93 18.90
N GLY A 41 -25.35 3.69 18.94
CA GLY A 41 -25.74 4.39 20.16
C GLY A 41 -24.73 5.44 20.49
N GLU A 42 -24.17 5.39 21.67
CA GLU A 42 -23.14 6.35 22.06
C GLU A 42 -21.74 5.85 21.79
N GLY A 43 -21.59 4.62 21.33
CA GLY A 43 -20.27 4.07 21.09
C GLY A 43 -20.06 3.79 19.65
N TRP A 44 -18.98 3.06 19.39
CA TRP A 44 -18.59 2.67 18.05
C TRP A 44 -18.39 1.16 18.03
N ARG A 45 -18.68 0.56 16.91
CA ARG A 45 -18.41 -0.86 16.72
C ARG A 45 -17.78 -1.05 15.35
N ASP A 46 -17.16 -2.18 15.18
CA ASP A 46 -16.61 -2.53 13.88
C ASP A 46 -17.75 -2.93 12.96
N GLY A 47 -17.73 -2.39 11.77
CA GLY A 47 -18.66 -2.77 10.74
C GLY A 47 -18.04 -3.80 9.82
N ASP A 48 -18.42 -3.73 8.56
CA ASP A 48 -17.90 -4.66 7.57
C ASP A 48 -16.46 -4.38 7.28
N THR A 49 -15.73 -5.41 6.92
CA THR A 49 -14.35 -5.29 6.51
C THR A 49 -14.26 -5.45 5.00
N SER A 50 -13.59 -4.52 4.38
CA SER A 50 -13.31 -4.58 2.96
C SER A 50 -11.86 -4.89 2.76
N PHE A 51 -11.55 -5.58 1.67
CA PHE A 51 -10.17 -5.94 1.37
C PHE A 51 -9.76 -5.28 0.07
N TYR A 52 -8.60 -4.66 0.07
CA TYR A 52 -8.09 -3.97 -1.10
C TYR A 52 -6.76 -4.59 -1.50
N ARG A 53 -6.62 -4.87 -2.78
CA ARG A 53 -5.40 -5.42 -3.31
C ARG A 53 -4.51 -4.29 -3.76
N ILE A 54 -3.29 -4.29 -3.27
CA ILE A 54 -2.34 -3.23 -3.52
C ILE A 54 -1.16 -3.81 -4.27
N THR A 55 -0.72 -3.13 -5.29
CA THR A 55 0.47 -3.52 -6.05
C THR A 55 1.47 -2.38 -5.98
N ALA A 56 2.71 -2.69 -5.70
CA ALA A 56 3.79 -1.72 -5.71
C ALA A 56 4.92 -2.26 -6.57
N TRP A 57 5.67 -1.35 -7.18
CA TRP A 57 6.70 -1.71 -8.15
C TRP A 57 8.04 -1.12 -7.80
N ARG A 58 9.10 -1.80 -8.21
CA ARG A 58 10.48 -1.31 -8.20
C ARG A 58 10.94 -0.97 -6.78
N GLY A 59 11.55 0.17 -6.58
CA GLY A 59 12.07 0.52 -5.27
C GLY A 59 11.03 0.53 -4.19
N LEU A 60 9.83 1.00 -4.49
CA LEU A 60 8.76 1.00 -3.51
C LEU A 60 8.42 -0.43 -3.10
N ALA A 61 8.40 -1.37 -4.05
CA ALA A 61 8.11 -2.76 -3.73
C ALA A 61 9.16 -3.33 -2.80
N GLU A 62 10.42 -3.05 -3.07
CA GLU A 62 11.50 -3.54 -2.23
C GLU A 62 11.41 -2.98 -0.83
N HIS A 63 11.14 -1.69 -0.73
CA HIS A 63 11.06 -1.05 0.59
C HIS A 63 9.86 -1.57 1.37
N VAL A 64 8.75 -1.83 0.69
CA VAL A 64 7.59 -2.42 1.34
C VAL A 64 7.96 -3.79 1.92
N GLY A 65 8.62 -4.60 1.12
CA GLY A 65 9.01 -5.93 1.58
C GLY A 65 9.97 -5.89 2.75
N ASP A 66 10.85 -4.89 2.77
CA ASP A 66 11.83 -4.78 3.85
C ASP A 66 11.27 -4.16 5.11
N SER A 67 10.13 -3.49 5.02
CA SER A 67 9.64 -2.66 6.11
C SER A 67 8.39 -3.16 6.80
N LEU A 68 7.52 -3.83 6.05
CA LEU A 68 6.17 -4.08 6.56
C LEU A 68 5.94 -5.55 6.79
N THR A 69 5.10 -5.84 7.78
CA THR A 69 4.74 -7.21 8.08
C THR A 69 3.24 -7.29 8.32
N LYS A 70 2.75 -8.51 8.38
CA LYS A 70 1.35 -8.78 8.65
C LYS A 70 0.90 -8.03 9.88
N GLY A 71 -0.24 -7.40 9.78
CA GLY A 71 -0.84 -6.68 10.90
C GLY A 71 -0.47 -5.22 10.99
N ASN A 72 0.55 -4.80 10.24
CA ASN A 72 0.94 -3.38 10.30
C ASN A 72 -0.16 -2.51 9.71
N ARG A 73 -0.40 -1.38 10.32
CA ARG A 73 -1.33 -0.39 9.81
C ARG A 73 -0.58 0.55 8.89
N VAL A 74 -1.07 0.69 7.68
CA VAL A 74 -0.38 1.50 6.68
C VAL A 74 -1.35 2.42 5.97
N ILE A 75 -0.79 3.45 5.35
CA ILE A 75 -1.52 4.38 4.52
C ILE A 75 -0.97 4.23 3.11
N VAL A 76 -1.87 4.01 2.16
CA VAL A 76 -1.49 3.83 0.77
C VAL A 76 -2.18 4.88 -0.06
N VAL A 77 -1.41 5.55 -0.90
CA VAL A 77 -1.94 6.48 -1.88
C VAL A 77 -1.62 5.91 -3.25
N GLY A 78 -2.59 5.85 -4.12
CA GLY A 78 -2.33 5.32 -5.44
C GLY A 78 -3.50 5.51 -6.36
N GLN A 79 -3.46 4.76 -7.46
CA GLN A 79 -4.49 4.84 -8.48
C GLN A 79 -5.26 3.55 -8.53
N LEU A 80 -6.57 3.69 -8.65
CA LEU A 80 -7.43 2.53 -8.79
C LEU A 80 -7.38 2.08 -10.23
N ARG A 81 -7.15 0.78 -10.44
CA ARG A 81 -7.04 0.21 -11.76
C ARG A 81 -7.90 -1.03 -11.83
N ALA A 82 -8.63 -1.15 -12.92
CA ALA A 82 -9.42 -2.35 -13.17
C ALA A 82 -8.70 -3.21 -14.17
N ARG A 83 -8.67 -4.49 -13.95
CA ARG A 83 -8.05 -5.43 -14.86
C ARG A 83 -9.05 -6.53 -15.15
N SER A 84 -9.24 -6.81 -16.43
CA SER A 84 -10.21 -7.81 -16.84
C SER A 84 -9.53 -8.85 -17.70
N TRP A 85 -10.01 -10.07 -17.61
CA TRP A 85 -9.53 -11.13 -18.47
C TRP A 85 -10.64 -12.16 -18.66
N GLU A 86 -10.44 -13.02 -19.63
CA GLU A 86 -11.42 -14.06 -19.92
C GLU A 86 -10.85 -15.39 -19.47
N THR A 87 -11.66 -16.16 -18.76
CA THR A 87 -11.22 -17.46 -18.30
C THR A 87 -11.31 -18.47 -19.44
N PRO A 88 -10.67 -19.63 -19.30
CA PRO A 88 -10.81 -20.67 -20.33
C PRO A 88 -12.25 -21.10 -20.59
N GLU A 89 -13.13 -20.93 -19.61
CA GLU A 89 -14.53 -21.26 -19.78
C GLU A 89 -15.32 -20.17 -20.45
N GLY A 90 -14.67 -19.07 -20.80
CA GLY A 90 -15.34 -17.98 -21.48
C GLY A 90 -15.97 -16.95 -20.59
N GLU A 91 -15.72 -17.03 -19.31
CA GLU A 91 -16.26 -16.04 -18.38
C GLU A 91 -15.34 -14.84 -18.29
N ARG A 92 -15.94 -13.67 -18.16
CA ARG A 92 -15.14 -12.48 -18.00
C ARG A 92 -15.00 -12.15 -16.54
N ARG A 93 -13.77 -11.96 -16.12
CA ARG A 93 -13.48 -11.64 -14.73
C ARG A 93 -12.85 -10.28 -14.67
N THR A 94 -13.19 -9.53 -13.63
CA THR A 94 -12.63 -8.19 -13.43
C THR A 94 -12.20 -8.07 -11.98
N VAL A 95 -11.02 -7.52 -11.78
CA VAL A 95 -10.55 -7.23 -10.44
C VAL A 95 -10.10 -5.78 -10.41
N VAL A 96 -10.35 -5.11 -9.31
CA VAL A 96 -9.94 -3.73 -9.11
C VAL A 96 -8.80 -3.74 -8.11
N GLU A 97 -7.72 -3.09 -8.46
CA GLU A 97 -6.50 -3.05 -7.66
C GLU A 97 -6.07 -1.61 -7.48
N VAL A 98 -5.27 -1.37 -6.46
CA VAL A 98 -4.67 -0.06 -6.26
C VAL A 98 -3.21 -0.18 -6.62
N GLN A 99 -2.77 0.63 -7.58
CA GLN A 99 -1.36 0.70 -7.90
C GLN A 99 -0.77 1.80 -7.05
N ALA A 100 0.06 1.40 -6.10
CA ALA A 100 0.53 2.32 -5.07
C ALA A 100 1.55 3.29 -5.62
N GLU A 101 1.45 4.53 -5.18
CA GLU A 101 2.45 5.55 -5.44
C GLU A 101 3.20 5.87 -4.16
N GLU A 102 2.51 5.78 -3.03
CA GLU A 102 3.12 6.02 -1.72
C GLU A 102 2.58 5.00 -0.75
N VAL A 103 3.45 4.48 0.08
CA VAL A 103 3.05 3.54 1.13
C VAL A 103 3.85 3.93 2.37
N GLY A 104 3.20 4.02 3.49
CA GLY A 104 3.90 4.31 4.73
C GLY A 104 3.18 3.73 5.92
N PRO A 105 3.91 3.45 6.98
CA PRO A 105 3.28 2.98 8.21
C PRO A 105 2.52 4.12 8.88
N SER A 106 1.42 3.76 9.50
CA SER A 106 0.68 4.74 10.28
C SER A 106 1.34 4.84 11.64
N LEU A 107 1.56 6.04 12.11
CA LEU A 107 2.16 6.24 13.43
C LEU A 107 1.11 6.47 14.49
N ARG A 108 -0.13 6.22 14.16
CA ARG A 108 -1.18 6.46 15.14
C ARG A 108 -1.01 5.59 16.37
N TRP A 109 -0.58 4.35 16.20
CA TRP A 109 -0.42 3.44 17.32
C TRP A 109 0.94 2.73 17.32
N ALA A 110 1.91 3.27 16.60
CA ALA A 110 3.21 2.65 16.49
C ALA A 110 4.26 3.72 16.24
N THR A 111 5.52 3.37 16.47
CA THR A 111 6.62 4.24 16.10
C THR A 111 7.41 3.56 15.01
N ALA A 112 8.17 4.32 14.26
CA ALA A 112 8.98 3.80 13.18
C ALA A 112 10.33 4.47 13.18
N THR A 113 11.33 3.72 12.78
CA THR A 113 12.66 4.24 12.56
C THR A 113 12.93 4.18 11.07
N LEU A 114 13.42 5.25 10.51
CA LEU A 114 13.60 5.34 9.07
C LEU A 114 15.06 5.25 8.71
N THR A 115 15.33 4.44 7.69
CA THR A 115 16.64 4.35 7.12
C THR A 115 16.53 4.83 5.68
N ARG A 116 17.25 5.88 5.36
CA ARG A 116 17.21 6.41 4.03
C ARG A 116 18.00 5.52 3.09
N THR A 117 17.43 5.21 1.93
CA THR A 117 18.10 4.40 0.95
C THR A 117 18.52 5.30 -0.20
N ASN A 118 18.98 4.67 -1.30
CA ASN A 118 19.49 5.37 -2.39
C ASN A 118 18.53 5.99 -3.24
N GLY A 119 17.47 6.44 -2.91
CA GLY A 119 16.49 7.06 -3.73
C GLY A 119 17.07 8.18 -4.53
N PRO A 120 16.25 8.95 -5.16
CA PRO A 120 16.74 10.05 -5.93
C PRO A 120 17.50 10.92 -5.03
N SER A 121 18.56 11.34 -5.55
CA SER A 121 19.35 12.08 -4.80
C SER A 121 18.86 13.37 -4.55
N ARG A 122 18.84 13.85 -3.52
CA ARG A 122 18.44 15.04 -3.31
C ARG A 122 19.43 15.70 -2.73
N LYS A 123 19.67 16.51 -2.73
CA LYS A 123 20.58 17.13 -2.38
C LYS A 123 20.64 17.38 -1.22
N PRO A 124 21.19 17.23 -0.74
CA PRO A 124 21.28 17.32 0.44
C PRO A 124 21.42 18.50 0.88
N SER A 125 21.43 18.86 0.84
CA SER A 125 21.52 19.66 1.16
C SER A 125 21.49 20.02 2.05
N GLY A 126 21.50 19.79 2.44
CA GLY A 126 21.44 20.01 3.38
C GLY A 126 20.75 20.81 3.73
N GLN A 127 20.36 21.00 3.39
CA GLN A 127 19.65 21.62 3.51
C GLN A 127 18.83 21.51 4.49
N TYR A 128 18.06 21.19 4.56
CA TYR A 128 17.11 21.22 5.34
C TYR A 128 17.18 20.25 6.28
N SER A 129 17.24 20.53 7.23
CA SER A 129 17.32 19.63 7.97
C SER A 129 16.44 19.76 8.82
N PRO A 130 15.74 19.40 8.90
CA PRO A 130 14.75 19.55 9.64
C PRO A 130 14.98 19.18 10.84
N SER A 131 15.16 19.27 10.97
CA SER A 131 15.20 18.98 11.78
C SER A 131 14.99 18.46 12.24
N SER A 132 14.92 18.25 12.19
CA SER A 132 14.62 17.79 12.51
C SER A 132 14.10 17.56 13.02
N ALA A 133 13.68 17.70 13.06
CA ALA A 133 13.09 17.46 13.63
C ALA A 133 12.81 17.07 13.79
#